data_b49aed92797b277ed6c6054f166d24dd
#
_entry.id   b49aed92797b277ed6c6054f166d24dd
#
_cell.length_a   1.000
_cell.length_b   1.000
_cell.length_c   1.000
_cell.angle_alpha   90.00
_cell.angle_beta   90.00
_cell.angle_gamma   90.00
#
_symmetry.space_group_name_H-M   'P 1'
#
loop_
_entity.id
_entity.type
_entity.pdbx_description
1 polymer ?
#
loop_
_entity_poly.entity_id
_entity_poly.type
_entity_poly.pdbx_seq_one_letter_code
_entity_poly.pdbx_strand_id
1 'polypeptide(L)'
;NDLGSDRTKSFIDDLQKIVSYFLLIEGFSVGISDMIAPQETNEQISDVVETKKKVIEGIMQDIHLDIFENLTGQSNKSYFESKVNSVLNETLKDTGKIGLSTLEEKNRVTAMINSGSKGKPTNIAQIVACLGQQNVDGGRIPYGFTDRTLPHYYKYDDSSEARGFVENSFISGQTPQEYFFHAMGGREGLIDTAVKTSQTGYIQRKLVKSMEDLKVHYDSSVRTSSGDIIQFVYADDGMDAIYIESQPLFITKMSIDEIKRKFQLNSDENWSAYLTKDANKFKLKYKKTYKGIFEENFNNLLKHREYIINYVFNGEPQNNLNYAVHIQRITKNICGESKLKHGNLSDISPIEIIQGNDNLKKKLRLP
;
A
#
# COMPACT_ATOMS: atom_id res chain seq x y z
N ASN A 1 -8.23 19.14 -4.55
CA ASN A 1 -7.85 20.11 -3.51
C ASN A 1 -7.24 21.40 -4.11
N ASP A 2 -6.27 21.30 -5.05
CA ASP A 2 -5.50 22.46 -5.53
C ASP A 2 -6.29 23.42 -6.44
N LEU A 3 -7.16 22.89 -7.28
CA LEU A 3 -7.85 23.65 -8.34
C LEU A 3 -9.34 23.90 -8.06
N GLY A 4 -9.83 23.41 -6.93
CA GLY A 4 -11.22 23.52 -6.53
C GLY A 4 -12.17 22.48 -7.15
N SER A 5 -13.38 22.39 -6.60
CA SER A 5 -14.39 21.38 -6.94
C SER A 5 -14.89 21.47 -8.39
N ASP A 6 -15.11 22.68 -8.89
CA ASP A 6 -15.67 22.89 -10.24
C ASP A 6 -14.71 22.45 -11.35
N ARG A 7 -13.40 22.73 -11.18
CA ARG A 7 -12.37 22.25 -12.12
C ARG A 7 -12.24 20.74 -12.06
N THR A 8 -12.30 20.17 -10.86
CA THR A 8 -12.24 18.71 -10.67
C THR A 8 -13.44 18.03 -11.32
N LYS A 9 -14.65 18.57 -11.14
CA LYS A 9 -15.84 18.08 -11.81
C LYS A 9 -15.68 18.08 -13.33
N SER A 10 -15.30 19.24 -13.92
CA SER A 10 -15.11 19.35 -15.37
C SER A 10 -14.07 18.36 -15.89
N PHE A 11 -12.96 18.18 -15.16
CA PHE A 11 -11.93 17.21 -15.50
C PHE A 11 -12.47 15.77 -15.53
N ILE A 12 -13.25 15.37 -14.52
CA ILE A 12 -13.83 14.03 -14.44
C ILE A 12 -14.84 13.83 -15.59
N ASP A 13 -15.72 14.82 -15.87
CA ASP A 13 -16.69 14.76 -16.94
C ASP A 13 -16.02 14.63 -18.32
N ASP A 14 -14.97 15.39 -18.57
CA ASP A 14 -14.23 15.35 -19.83
C ASP A 14 -13.44 14.05 -19.99
N LEU A 15 -12.80 13.57 -18.91
CA LEU A 15 -12.12 12.27 -18.90
C LEU A 15 -13.12 11.14 -19.22
N GLN A 16 -14.30 11.14 -18.60
CA GLN A 16 -15.36 10.15 -18.85
C GLN A 16 -15.80 10.14 -20.32
N LYS A 17 -15.97 11.32 -20.93
CA LYS A 17 -16.31 11.44 -22.34
C LYS A 17 -15.22 10.88 -23.24
N ILE A 18 -13.96 11.26 -23.01
CA ILE A 18 -12.81 10.77 -23.80
C ILE A 18 -12.72 9.25 -23.72
N VAL A 19 -12.81 8.67 -22.51
CA VAL A 19 -12.77 7.21 -22.32
C VAL A 19 -13.93 6.52 -23.03
N SER A 20 -15.13 7.10 -22.94
CA SER A 20 -16.32 6.53 -23.64
C SER A 20 -16.15 6.52 -25.15
N TYR A 21 -15.65 7.60 -25.76
CA TYR A 21 -15.36 7.64 -27.20
C TYR A 21 -14.22 6.69 -27.57
N PHE A 22 -13.17 6.62 -26.78
CA PHE A 22 -12.07 5.67 -27.01
C PHE A 22 -12.57 4.23 -27.03
N LEU A 23 -13.42 3.85 -26.07
CA LEU A 23 -13.99 2.50 -26.01
C LEU A 23 -14.95 2.18 -27.16
N LEU A 24 -15.62 3.18 -27.75
CA LEU A 24 -16.43 2.98 -28.96
C LEU A 24 -15.58 2.61 -30.19
N ILE A 25 -14.35 3.12 -30.27
CA ILE A 25 -13.43 2.89 -31.38
C ILE A 25 -12.65 1.59 -31.19
N GLU A 26 -12.00 1.45 -30.05
CA GLU A 26 -11.09 0.33 -29.75
C GLU A 26 -11.83 -0.90 -29.24
N GLY A 27 -12.95 -0.73 -28.53
CA GLY A 27 -13.59 -1.78 -27.78
C GLY A 27 -12.76 -2.26 -26.59
N PHE A 28 -13.36 -3.13 -25.77
CA PHE A 28 -12.67 -3.82 -24.68
C PHE A 28 -13.25 -5.21 -24.52
N SER A 29 -12.44 -6.23 -24.75
CA SER A 29 -12.83 -7.63 -24.63
C SER A 29 -11.68 -8.47 -24.13
N VAL A 30 -11.98 -9.58 -23.49
CA VAL A 30 -11.02 -10.58 -23.01
C VAL A 30 -11.33 -11.90 -23.73
N GLY A 31 -10.33 -12.43 -24.43
CA GLY A 31 -10.40 -13.74 -25.10
C GLY A 31 -9.75 -14.84 -24.26
N ILE A 32 -10.00 -16.10 -24.61
CA ILE A 32 -9.36 -17.25 -23.98
C ILE A 32 -7.84 -17.19 -24.21
N SER A 33 -7.39 -16.73 -25.37
CA SER A 33 -5.99 -16.55 -25.70
C SER A 33 -5.24 -15.62 -24.72
N ASP A 34 -5.94 -14.66 -24.12
CA ASP A 34 -5.35 -13.75 -23.13
C ASP A 34 -5.02 -14.44 -21.79
N MET A 35 -5.53 -15.66 -21.59
CA MET A 35 -5.42 -16.43 -20.35
C MET A 35 -4.58 -17.71 -20.50
N ILE A 36 -4.13 -18.03 -21.71
CA ILE A 36 -3.31 -19.21 -21.96
C ILE A 36 -1.84 -18.84 -21.79
N ALA A 37 -1.17 -19.50 -20.86
CA ALA A 37 0.27 -19.36 -20.68
C ALA A 37 1.06 -20.22 -21.70
N PRO A 38 2.26 -19.79 -22.13
CA PRO A 38 3.17 -20.63 -22.90
C PRO A 38 3.53 -21.93 -22.17
N GLN A 39 3.92 -22.96 -22.92
CA GLN A 39 4.25 -24.26 -22.34
C GLN A 39 5.40 -24.19 -21.34
N GLU A 40 6.44 -23.41 -21.64
CA GLU A 40 7.58 -23.17 -20.73
C GLU A 40 7.14 -22.63 -19.36
N THR A 41 6.14 -21.76 -19.36
CA THR A 41 5.57 -21.19 -18.14
C THR A 41 4.82 -22.23 -17.32
N ASN A 42 4.06 -23.10 -18.00
CA ASN A 42 3.35 -24.18 -17.33
C ASN A 42 4.31 -25.18 -16.70
N GLU A 43 5.42 -25.47 -17.36
CA GLU A 43 6.50 -26.30 -16.82
C GLU A 43 7.13 -25.68 -15.57
N GLN A 44 7.46 -24.38 -15.61
CA GLN A 44 7.98 -23.65 -14.46
C GLN A 44 7.00 -23.62 -13.28
N ILE A 45 5.70 -23.46 -13.56
CA ILE A 45 4.66 -23.50 -12.53
C ILE A 45 4.58 -24.89 -11.89
N SER A 46 4.63 -25.95 -12.71
CA SER A 46 4.64 -27.33 -12.23
C SER A 46 5.83 -27.63 -11.34
N ASP A 47 7.02 -27.18 -11.73
CA ASP A 47 8.26 -27.35 -10.96
C ASP A 47 8.19 -26.65 -9.59
N VAL A 48 7.63 -25.44 -9.53
CA VAL A 48 7.43 -24.71 -8.28
C VAL A 48 6.45 -25.46 -7.36
N VAL A 49 5.34 -25.93 -7.92
CA VAL A 49 4.32 -26.70 -7.17
C VAL A 49 4.94 -27.98 -6.60
N GLU A 50 5.67 -28.73 -7.42
CA GLU A 50 6.32 -29.97 -6.99
C GLU A 50 7.39 -29.73 -5.91
N THR A 51 8.18 -28.65 -6.07
CA THR A 51 9.18 -28.28 -5.06
C THR A 51 8.52 -27.96 -3.71
N LYS A 52 7.41 -27.23 -3.70
CA LYS A 52 6.68 -26.90 -2.46
C LYS A 52 6.02 -28.14 -1.85
N LYS A 53 5.53 -29.08 -2.67
CA LYS A 53 5.02 -30.38 -2.16
C LYS A 53 6.12 -31.16 -1.44
N LYS A 54 7.30 -31.26 -2.02
CA LYS A 54 8.45 -31.90 -1.37
C LYS A 54 8.83 -31.27 -0.03
N VAL A 55 8.70 -29.94 0.10
CA VAL A 55 8.90 -29.25 1.39
C VAL A 55 7.88 -29.71 2.41
N ILE A 56 6.61 -29.86 2.01
CA ILE A 56 5.54 -30.32 2.91
C ILE A 56 5.75 -31.79 3.32
N GLU A 57 6.13 -32.64 2.38
CA GLU A 57 6.50 -34.03 2.68
C GLU A 57 7.65 -34.10 3.69
N GLY A 58 8.65 -33.24 3.55
CA GLY A 58 9.73 -33.11 4.54
C GLY A 58 9.21 -32.71 5.92
N ILE A 59 8.32 -31.73 6.02
CA ILE A 59 7.71 -31.33 7.28
C ILE A 59 6.89 -32.49 7.91
N MET A 60 6.20 -33.27 7.09
CA MET A 60 5.47 -34.47 7.55
C MET A 60 6.43 -35.54 8.04
N GLN A 61 7.55 -35.76 7.38
CA GLN A 61 8.61 -36.69 7.82
C GLN A 61 9.22 -36.25 9.15
N ASP A 62 9.50 -34.96 9.33
CA ASP A 62 10.00 -34.39 10.59
C ASP A 62 9.07 -34.69 11.78
N ILE A 63 7.76 -34.64 11.54
CA ILE A 63 6.75 -34.99 12.54
C ILE A 63 6.76 -36.47 12.84
N HIS A 64 6.83 -37.34 11.83
CA HIS A 64 6.88 -38.79 12.01
C HIS A 64 8.16 -39.27 12.74
N LEU A 65 9.26 -38.50 12.58
CA LEU A 65 10.54 -38.78 13.24
C LEU A 65 10.65 -38.11 14.63
N ASP A 66 9.62 -37.36 15.06
CA ASP A 66 9.59 -36.63 16.33
C ASP A 66 10.68 -35.55 16.46
N ILE A 67 11.16 -35.01 15.30
CA ILE A 67 12.21 -33.97 15.21
C ILE A 67 11.58 -32.57 15.06
N PHE A 68 10.27 -32.49 14.93
CA PHE A 68 9.57 -31.23 14.65
C PHE A 68 9.63 -30.26 15.83
N GLU A 69 10.44 -29.21 15.70
CA GLU A 69 10.60 -28.18 16.73
C GLU A 69 9.50 -27.11 16.65
N ASN A 70 8.84 -26.89 17.79
CA ASN A 70 7.83 -25.84 17.95
C ASN A 70 8.33 -24.78 18.95
N LEU A 71 8.68 -23.60 18.42
CA LEU A 71 9.18 -22.47 19.21
C LEU A 71 8.09 -21.43 19.54
N THR A 72 6.83 -21.65 19.12
CA THR A 72 5.78 -20.61 19.15
C THR A 72 4.86 -20.64 20.36
N GLY A 73 4.98 -21.63 21.25
CA GLY A 73 4.08 -21.81 22.38
C GLY A 73 2.66 -22.29 22.01
N GLN A 74 2.37 -22.52 20.73
CA GLN A 74 1.13 -23.13 20.25
C GLN A 74 1.22 -24.66 20.37
N SER A 75 0.06 -25.36 20.25
CA SER A 75 0.09 -26.82 20.14
C SER A 75 0.80 -27.26 18.85
N ASN A 76 1.52 -28.39 18.88
CA ASN A 76 2.25 -28.91 17.71
C ASN A 76 1.34 -29.07 16.49
N LYS A 77 0.09 -29.49 16.70
CA LYS A 77 -0.91 -29.62 15.63
C LYS A 77 -1.25 -28.25 15.01
N SER A 78 -1.48 -27.23 15.84
CA SER A 78 -1.81 -25.87 15.35
C SER A 78 -0.63 -25.25 14.61
N TYR A 79 0.59 -25.44 15.11
CA TYR A 79 1.80 -24.94 14.48
C TYR A 79 2.09 -25.62 13.14
N PHE A 80 1.91 -26.97 13.08
CA PHE A 80 2.00 -27.73 11.83
C PHE A 80 1.03 -27.19 10.76
N GLU A 81 -0.26 -27.09 11.10
CA GLU A 81 -1.28 -26.58 10.18
C GLU A 81 -0.94 -25.15 9.69
N SER A 82 -0.50 -24.29 10.58
CA SER A 82 -0.09 -22.93 10.24
C SER A 82 1.11 -22.90 9.29
N LYS A 83 2.12 -23.73 9.56
CA LYS A 83 3.36 -23.82 8.75
C LYS A 83 3.04 -24.35 7.36
N VAL A 84 2.29 -25.45 7.26
CA VAL A 84 1.89 -26.02 5.96
C VAL A 84 1.04 -25.04 5.16
N ASN A 85 0.06 -24.41 5.79
CA ASN A 85 -0.81 -23.42 5.15
C ASN A 85 0.01 -22.21 4.63
N SER A 86 1.01 -21.77 5.38
CA SER A 86 1.91 -20.71 4.95
C SER A 86 2.69 -21.09 3.69
N VAL A 87 3.26 -22.29 3.63
CA VAL A 87 4.01 -22.79 2.45
C VAL A 87 3.09 -22.88 1.22
N LEU A 88 1.86 -23.40 1.41
CA LEU A 88 0.90 -23.53 0.32
C LEU A 88 0.38 -22.17 -0.19
N ASN A 89 0.18 -21.20 0.69
CA ASN A 89 -0.18 -19.84 0.32
C ASN A 89 0.96 -19.09 -0.41
N GLU A 90 2.20 -19.40 -0.06
CA GLU A 90 3.37 -18.87 -0.76
C GLU A 90 3.47 -19.43 -2.19
N THR A 91 3.10 -20.70 -2.40
CA THR A 91 3.03 -21.32 -3.73
C THR A 91 2.16 -20.51 -4.67
N LEU A 92 0.96 -20.11 -4.24
CA LEU A 92 0.06 -19.27 -5.06
C LEU A 92 0.67 -17.91 -5.41
N LYS A 93 1.46 -17.32 -4.51
CA LYS A 93 2.14 -16.03 -4.79
C LYS A 93 3.27 -16.20 -5.79
N ASP A 94 4.06 -17.26 -5.66
CA ASP A 94 5.22 -17.51 -6.52
C ASP A 94 4.77 -17.92 -7.94
N THR A 95 3.83 -18.85 -8.06
CA THR A 95 3.23 -19.22 -9.35
C THR A 95 2.50 -18.07 -10.00
N GLY A 96 1.83 -17.23 -9.20
CA GLY A 96 1.16 -16.03 -9.68
C GLY A 96 2.11 -14.99 -10.27
N LYS A 97 3.30 -14.81 -9.70
CA LYS A 97 4.34 -13.93 -10.27
C LYS A 97 4.83 -14.46 -11.63
N ILE A 98 5.05 -15.76 -11.74
CA ILE A 98 5.47 -16.40 -12.98
C ILE A 98 4.37 -16.21 -14.05
N GLY A 99 3.13 -16.53 -13.74
CA GLY A 99 2.00 -16.36 -14.65
C GLY A 99 1.80 -14.91 -15.11
N LEU A 100 1.99 -13.95 -14.22
CA LEU A 100 1.85 -12.52 -14.55
C LEU A 100 3.01 -11.99 -15.42
N SER A 101 4.23 -12.47 -15.18
CA SER A 101 5.42 -12.01 -15.90
C SER A 101 5.46 -12.51 -17.36
N THR A 102 4.74 -13.57 -17.67
CA THR A 102 4.71 -14.16 -19.02
C THR A 102 3.57 -13.64 -19.88
N LEU A 103 2.60 -12.94 -19.29
CA LEU A 103 1.54 -12.31 -20.05
C LEU A 103 2.06 -11.01 -20.68
N GLU A 104 1.70 -10.77 -21.94
CA GLU A 104 2.08 -9.54 -22.64
C GLU A 104 1.54 -8.30 -21.92
N GLU A 105 2.29 -7.20 -21.98
CA GLU A 105 1.89 -5.92 -21.38
C GLU A 105 0.58 -5.37 -21.98
N LYS A 106 0.31 -5.71 -23.25
CA LYS A 106 -0.94 -5.35 -23.97
C LYS A 106 -2.14 -6.22 -23.59
N ASN A 107 -1.94 -7.27 -22.79
CA ASN A 107 -3.01 -8.15 -22.36
C ASN A 107 -4.06 -7.37 -21.55
N ARG A 108 -5.34 -7.52 -21.91
CA ARG A 108 -6.44 -6.75 -21.32
C ARG A 108 -6.64 -7.06 -19.83
N VAL A 109 -6.41 -8.31 -19.42
CA VAL A 109 -6.52 -8.72 -18.01
C VAL A 109 -5.38 -8.09 -17.20
N THR A 110 -4.16 -8.13 -17.71
CA THR A 110 -3.00 -7.47 -17.11
C THR A 110 -3.21 -5.96 -17.00
N ALA A 111 -3.75 -5.32 -18.05
CA ALA A 111 -4.08 -3.90 -18.04
C ALA A 111 -5.10 -3.53 -16.96
N MET A 112 -6.16 -4.33 -16.76
CA MET A 112 -7.15 -4.10 -15.70
C MET A 112 -6.53 -4.16 -14.30
N ILE A 113 -5.64 -5.14 -14.06
CA ILE A 113 -4.99 -5.33 -12.76
C ILE A 113 -3.95 -4.25 -12.49
N ASN A 114 -3.10 -3.93 -13.46
CA ASN A 114 -2.06 -2.91 -13.33
C ASN A 114 -2.64 -1.50 -13.14
N SER A 115 -3.77 -1.21 -13.77
CA SER A 115 -4.49 0.06 -13.56
C SER A 115 -5.21 0.12 -12.21
N GLY A 116 -5.33 -0.99 -11.49
CA GLY A 116 -6.08 -1.08 -10.24
C GLY A 116 -7.60 -0.97 -10.39
N SER A 117 -8.12 -1.05 -11.61
CA SER A 117 -9.56 -0.90 -11.88
C SER A 117 -10.37 -2.11 -11.39
N LYS A 118 -9.95 -3.32 -11.76
CA LYS A 118 -10.63 -4.56 -11.38
C LYS A 118 -9.66 -5.75 -11.38
N GLY A 119 -9.87 -6.66 -10.44
CA GLY A 119 -9.05 -7.86 -10.30
C GLY A 119 -7.80 -7.62 -9.43
N LYS A 120 -7.22 -8.72 -8.98
CA LYS A 120 -5.96 -8.77 -8.22
C LYS A 120 -4.99 -9.73 -8.93
N PRO A 121 -3.69 -9.64 -8.68
CA PRO A 121 -2.72 -10.61 -9.22
C PRO A 121 -3.08 -12.06 -8.91
N THR A 122 -3.69 -12.32 -7.76
CA THR A 122 -4.19 -13.65 -7.37
C THR A 122 -5.27 -14.20 -8.30
N ASN A 123 -6.06 -13.35 -8.96
CA ASN A 123 -7.06 -13.80 -9.91
C ASN A 123 -6.41 -14.36 -11.19
N ILE A 124 -5.34 -13.71 -11.69
CA ILE A 124 -4.56 -14.27 -12.82
C ILE A 124 -3.89 -15.58 -12.40
N ALA A 125 -3.29 -15.62 -11.22
CA ALA A 125 -2.68 -16.84 -10.71
C ALA A 125 -3.66 -18.02 -10.72
N GLN A 126 -4.87 -17.81 -10.25
CA GLN A 126 -5.92 -18.84 -10.23
C GLN A 126 -6.43 -19.24 -11.61
N ILE A 127 -6.47 -18.31 -12.55
CA ILE A 127 -6.90 -18.58 -13.92
C ILE A 127 -5.84 -19.35 -14.69
N VAL A 128 -4.58 -18.95 -14.59
CA VAL A 128 -3.47 -19.40 -15.43
C VAL A 128 -2.63 -20.49 -14.76
N ALA A 129 -2.32 -20.32 -13.47
CA ALA A 129 -1.34 -21.16 -12.79
C ALA A 129 -1.97 -22.27 -11.94
N CYS A 130 -2.47 -21.93 -10.76
CA CYS A 130 -3.14 -22.89 -9.86
C CYS A 130 -4.13 -22.17 -8.94
N LEU A 131 -5.15 -22.87 -8.46
CA LEU A 131 -6.09 -22.29 -7.51
C LEU A 131 -5.49 -22.17 -6.09
N GLY A 132 -4.57 -23.05 -5.74
CA GLY A 132 -3.91 -23.05 -4.44
C GLY A 132 -4.73 -23.69 -3.32
N GLN A 133 -4.33 -23.45 -2.08
CA GLN A 133 -4.96 -24.05 -0.91
C GLN A 133 -6.38 -23.53 -0.69
N GLN A 134 -7.31 -24.44 -0.54
CA GLN A 134 -8.69 -24.18 -0.13
C GLN A 134 -8.80 -24.31 1.38
N ASN A 135 -9.37 -23.30 2.02
CA ASN A 135 -9.52 -23.25 3.47
C ASN A 135 -11.00 -23.23 3.86
N VAL A 136 -11.31 -23.89 4.99
CA VAL A 136 -12.61 -23.88 5.65
C VAL A 136 -12.37 -23.68 7.15
N ASP A 137 -13.13 -22.80 7.78
CA ASP A 137 -12.98 -22.41 9.20
C ASP A 137 -11.55 -21.97 9.57
N GLY A 138 -10.88 -21.28 8.64
CA GLY A 138 -9.53 -20.74 8.84
C GLY A 138 -8.39 -21.74 8.77
N GLY A 139 -8.66 -23.02 8.50
CA GLY A 139 -7.68 -24.10 8.34
C GLY A 139 -7.82 -24.83 7.02
N ARG A 140 -6.94 -25.84 6.79
CA ARG A 140 -7.08 -26.74 5.64
C ARG A 140 -8.38 -27.55 5.76
N ILE A 141 -8.85 -28.10 4.66
CA ILE A 141 -10.12 -28.86 4.61
C ILE A 141 -10.19 -29.87 5.76
N PRO A 142 -11.24 -29.81 6.60
CA PRO A 142 -11.42 -30.72 7.75
C PRO A 142 -11.82 -32.13 7.31
N TYR A 143 -11.61 -33.09 8.18
CA TYR A 143 -12.11 -34.47 7.99
C TYR A 143 -13.64 -34.49 8.08
N GLY A 144 -14.29 -34.60 6.93
CA GLY A 144 -15.75 -34.77 6.84
C GLY A 144 -16.21 -36.25 6.98
N PHE A 145 -15.29 -37.18 6.79
CA PHE A 145 -15.47 -38.62 7.02
C PHE A 145 -14.61 -39.07 8.18
N THR A 146 -14.76 -40.32 8.61
CA THR A 146 -13.96 -40.88 9.72
C THR A 146 -12.48 -40.90 9.31
N ASP A 147 -11.70 -39.99 9.90
CA ASP A 147 -10.24 -39.85 9.74
C ASP A 147 -9.75 -39.56 8.33
N ARG A 148 -10.58 -38.97 7.44
CA ARG A 148 -10.25 -38.55 6.09
C ARG A 148 -11.19 -37.47 5.57
N THR A 149 -10.76 -36.72 4.57
CA THR A 149 -11.54 -35.64 3.96
C THR A 149 -12.59 -36.13 2.98
N LEU A 150 -12.22 -37.11 2.15
CA LEU A 150 -13.09 -37.75 1.16
C LEU A 150 -12.83 -39.26 1.12
N PRO A 151 -13.81 -40.08 0.64
CA PRO A 151 -13.61 -41.52 0.46
C PRO A 151 -12.45 -41.90 -0.47
N HIS A 152 -12.02 -40.99 -1.34
CA HIS A 152 -10.92 -41.19 -2.30
C HIS A 152 -9.55 -41.24 -1.64
N TYR A 153 -9.39 -40.69 -0.45
CA TYR A 153 -8.12 -40.62 0.29
C TYR A 153 -8.05 -41.67 1.40
N TYR A 154 -6.82 -42.02 1.78
CA TYR A 154 -6.61 -42.91 2.89
C TYR A 154 -6.92 -42.23 4.22
N LYS A 155 -7.13 -43.03 5.26
CA LYS A 155 -7.28 -42.51 6.62
C LYS A 155 -5.99 -41.88 7.08
N TYR A 156 -6.13 -40.74 7.78
CA TYR A 156 -4.99 -39.94 8.30
C TYR A 156 -4.06 -39.38 7.21
N ASP A 157 -4.55 -39.28 5.99
CA ASP A 157 -3.80 -38.61 4.90
C ASP A 157 -3.84 -37.11 5.07
N ASP A 158 -2.70 -36.53 5.47
CA ASP A 158 -2.48 -35.09 5.64
C ASP A 158 -1.72 -34.45 4.48
N SER A 159 -1.58 -35.16 3.36
CA SER A 159 -0.96 -34.63 2.14
C SER A 159 -1.65 -33.37 1.66
N SER A 160 -0.94 -32.57 0.88
CA SER A 160 -1.48 -31.30 0.35
C SER A 160 -2.78 -31.52 -0.44
N GLU A 161 -2.82 -32.54 -1.29
CA GLU A 161 -3.97 -32.88 -2.12
C GLU A 161 -5.17 -33.34 -1.28
N ALA A 162 -4.93 -34.25 -0.33
CA ALA A 162 -5.97 -34.78 0.54
C ALA A 162 -6.60 -33.70 1.44
N ARG A 163 -5.86 -32.63 1.71
CA ARG A 163 -6.28 -31.54 2.59
C ARG A 163 -6.65 -30.25 1.84
N GLY A 164 -6.93 -30.35 0.53
CA GLY A 164 -7.56 -29.30 -0.24
C GLY A 164 -6.64 -28.36 -0.98
N PHE A 165 -5.41 -28.75 -1.28
CA PHE A 165 -4.57 -28.02 -2.21
C PHE A 165 -4.98 -28.35 -3.65
N VAL A 166 -5.32 -27.32 -4.42
CA VAL A 166 -5.74 -27.42 -5.83
C VAL A 166 -4.58 -26.99 -6.71
N GLU A 167 -3.99 -27.95 -7.44
CA GLU A 167 -2.85 -27.71 -8.33
C GLU A 167 -3.28 -27.16 -9.67
N ASN A 168 -4.45 -27.57 -10.11
CA ASN A 168 -4.98 -27.14 -11.41
C ASN A 168 -5.48 -25.71 -11.37
N SER A 169 -5.41 -25.05 -12.53
CA SER A 169 -5.99 -23.74 -12.77
C SER A 169 -7.42 -23.84 -13.30
N PHE A 170 -8.11 -22.71 -13.44
CA PHE A 170 -9.41 -22.69 -14.13
C PHE A 170 -9.30 -23.05 -15.61
N ILE A 171 -8.19 -22.69 -16.29
CA ILE A 171 -7.97 -23.00 -17.69
C ILE A 171 -7.62 -24.47 -17.91
N SER A 172 -6.78 -25.05 -17.05
CA SER A 172 -6.42 -26.49 -17.13
C SER A 172 -7.59 -27.41 -16.77
N GLY A 173 -8.50 -26.91 -15.94
CA GLY A 173 -9.63 -27.67 -15.41
C GLY A 173 -9.27 -28.43 -14.13
N GLN A 174 -10.24 -28.57 -13.22
CA GLN A 174 -10.09 -29.20 -11.90
C GLN A 174 -10.47 -30.67 -11.98
N THR A 175 -9.82 -31.49 -11.13
CA THR A 175 -10.30 -32.85 -10.84
C THR A 175 -11.58 -32.81 -10.01
N PRO A 176 -12.40 -33.88 -9.97
CA PRO A 176 -13.62 -33.90 -9.16
C PRO A 176 -13.39 -33.61 -7.69
N GLN A 177 -12.27 -34.08 -7.12
CA GLN A 177 -11.90 -33.86 -5.72
C GLN A 177 -11.52 -32.38 -5.49
N GLU A 178 -10.69 -31.82 -6.33
CA GLU A 178 -10.29 -30.40 -6.29
C GLU A 178 -11.51 -29.49 -6.42
N TYR A 179 -12.41 -29.79 -7.34
CA TYR A 179 -13.65 -29.03 -7.51
C TYR A 179 -14.50 -29.07 -6.25
N PHE A 180 -14.61 -30.25 -5.59
CA PHE A 180 -15.38 -30.37 -4.37
C PHE A 180 -14.78 -29.51 -3.24
N PHE A 181 -13.48 -29.53 -3.06
CA PHE A 181 -12.79 -28.69 -2.07
C PHE A 181 -12.92 -27.20 -2.38
N HIS A 182 -12.81 -26.84 -3.66
CA HIS A 182 -13.03 -25.46 -4.08
C HIS A 182 -14.47 -25.00 -3.83
N ALA A 183 -15.45 -25.88 -4.07
CA ALA A 183 -16.85 -25.60 -3.76
C ALA A 183 -17.11 -25.44 -2.26
N MET A 184 -16.44 -26.20 -1.39
CA MET A 184 -16.52 -26.04 0.06
C MET A 184 -16.01 -24.67 0.50
N GLY A 185 -14.81 -24.28 0.06
CA GLY A 185 -14.24 -22.96 0.36
C GLY A 185 -15.09 -21.82 -0.18
N GLY A 186 -15.59 -21.95 -1.40
CA GLY A 186 -16.49 -20.98 -2.02
C GLY A 186 -17.82 -20.84 -1.28
N ARG A 187 -18.39 -21.94 -0.78
CA ARG A 187 -19.62 -21.96 0.03
C ARG A 187 -19.43 -21.20 1.33
N GLU A 188 -18.32 -21.42 2.04
CA GLU A 188 -18.00 -20.67 3.26
C GLU A 188 -17.92 -19.17 2.97
N GLY A 189 -17.23 -18.77 1.90
CA GLY A 189 -17.14 -17.35 1.49
C GLY A 189 -18.50 -16.72 1.21
N LEU A 190 -19.44 -17.46 0.58
CA LEU A 190 -20.79 -16.98 0.33
C LEU A 190 -21.59 -16.82 1.63
N ILE A 191 -21.52 -17.79 2.53
CA ILE A 191 -22.18 -17.73 3.85
C ILE A 191 -21.62 -16.58 4.67
N ASP A 192 -20.31 -16.45 4.71
CA ASP A 192 -19.59 -15.38 5.44
C ASP A 192 -20.01 -13.99 4.96
N THR A 193 -20.11 -13.79 3.66
CA THR A 193 -20.61 -12.54 3.06
C THR A 193 -22.03 -12.23 3.50
N ALA A 194 -22.93 -13.21 3.46
CA ALA A 194 -24.32 -13.04 3.86
C ALA A 194 -24.46 -12.67 5.35
N VAL A 195 -23.73 -13.36 6.23
CA VAL A 195 -23.73 -13.11 7.68
C VAL A 195 -23.10 -11.76 8.03
N LYS A 196 -21.95 -11.44 7.44
CA LYS A 196 -21.24 -10.17 7.69
C LYS A 196 -22.06 -8.96 7.27
N THR A 197 -22.85 -9.05 6.22
CA THR A 197 -23.71 -7.94 5.78
C THR A 197 -24.67 -7.50 6.88
N SER A 198 -25.36 -8.45 7.52
CA SER A 198 -26.28 -8.14 8.61
C SER A 198 -25.55 -7.59 9.86
N GLN A 199 -24.45 -8.21 10.25
CA GLN A 199 -23.67 -7.79 11.43
C GLN A 199 -23.07 -6.39 11.23
N THR A 200 -22.47 -6.12 10.07
CA THR A 200 -21.88 -4.81 9.78
C THR A 200 -22.94 -3.72 9.69
N GLY A 201 -24.12 -4.02 9.14
CA GLY A 201 -25.24 -3.08 9.13
C GLY A 201 -25.72 -2.72 10.53
N TYR A 202 -25.78 -3.69 11.43
CA TYR A 202 -26.13 -3.45 12.83
C TYR A 202 -25.05 -2.63 13.56
N ILE A 203 -23.77 -2.93 13.35
CA ILE A 203 -22.64 -2.15 13.90
C ILE A 203 -22.70 -0.71 13.37
N GLN A 204 -22.88 -0.54 12.06
CA GLN A 204 -23.00 0.80 11.45
C GLN A 204 -24.14 1.58 12.09
N ARG A 205 -25.34 0.99 12.26
CA ARG A 205 -26.46 1.64 12.92
C ARG A 205 -26.11 2.11 14.34
N LYS A 206 -25.45 1.26 15.14
CA LYS A 206 -25.00 1.61 16.49
C LYS A 206 -24.03 2.78 16.49
N LEU A 207 -23.02 2.76 15.60
CA LEU A 207 -22.03 3.81 15.50
C LEU A 207 -22.66 5.14 15.05
N VAL A 208 -23.51 5.11 14.02
CA VAL A 208 -24.23 6.30 13.57
C VAL A 208 -25.10 6.87 14.68
N LYS A 209 -25.87 6.03 15.37
CA LYS A 209 -26.73 6.49 16.47
C LYS A 209 -25.95 7.06 17.67
N SER A 210 -24.77 6.54 17.97
CA SER A 210 -23.94 7.06 19.06
C SER A 210 -23.24 8.38 18.72
N MET A 211 -23.10 8.70 17.42
CA MET A 211 -22.35 9.87 16.97
C MET A 211 -23.21 10.93 16.25
N GLU A 212 -24.52 10.70 16.05
CA GLU A 212 -25.35 11.56 15.22
C GLU A 212 -25.50 13.00 15.76
N ASP A 213 -25.32 13.19 17.06
CA ASP A 213 -25.41 14.49 17.74
C ASP A 213 -24.05 15.12 18.05
N LEU A 214 -22.94 14.46 17.68
CA LEU A 214 -21.60 15.00 17.88
C LEU A 214 -21.29 16.09 16.85
N LYS A 215 -20.84 17.24 17.33
CA LYS A 215 -20.52 18.41 16.51
C LYS A 215 -19.21 19.05 16.93
N VAL A 216 -18.40 19.44 15.95
CA VAL A 216 -17.21 20.26 16.19
C VAL A 216 -17.63 21.71 16.42
N HIS A 217 -17.20 22.28 17.53
CA HIS A 217 -17.41 23.67 17.91
C HIS A 217 -16.27 24.57 17.45
N TYR A 218 -16.48 25.91 17.50
CA TYR A 218 -15.48 26.90 17.08
C TYR A 218 -14.21 26.93 17.93
N ASP A 219 -14.26 26.35 19.13
CA ASP A 219 -13.10 26.15 20.02
C ASP A 219 -12.30 24.87 19.69
N SER A 220 -12.61 24.23 18.57
CA SER A 220 -12.05 22.94 18.12
C SER A 220 -12.43 21.73 18.99
N SER A 221 -13.25 21.90 20.01
CA SER A 221 -13.76 20.79 20.81
C SER A 221 -14.90 20.06 20.09
N VAL A 222 -15.04 18.76 20.37
CA VAL A 222 -16.18 17.95 19.91
C VAL A 222 -17.14 17.79 21.07
N ARG A 223 -18.41 18.19 20.86
CA ARG A 223 -19.44 18.15 21.91
C ARG A 223 -20.71 17.45 21.45
N THR A 224 -21.44 16.94 22.42
CA THR A 224 -22.82 16.46 22.25
C THR A 224 -23.82 17.63 22.14
N SER A 225 -25.05 17.29 21.80
CA SER A 225 -26.18 18.29 21.81
C SER A 225 -26.43 18.88 23.19
N SER A 226 -26.11 18.17 24.28
CA SER A 226 -26.20 18.65 25.66
C SER A 226 -25.04 19.56 26.07
N GLY A 227 -23.99 19.66 25.25
CA GLY A 227 -22.81 20.49 25.53
C GLY A 227 -21.67 19.76 26.21
N ASP A 228 -21.81 18.46 26.46
CA ASP A 228 -20.75 17.64 27.07
C ASP A 228 -19.57 17.48 26.10
N ILE A 229 -18.35 17.64 26.59
CA ILE A 229 -17.14 17.54 25.80
C ILE A 229 -16.75 16.08 25.65
N ILE A 230 -16.68 15.59 24.40
CA ILE A 230 -16.23 14.25 24.06
C ILE A 230 -14.74 14.25 23.71
N GLN A 231 -14.28 15.28 22.96
CA GLN A 231 -12.87 15.51 22.68
C GLN A 231 -12.55 16.98 22.91
N PHE A 232 -11.41 17.27 23.51
CA PHE A 232 -10.96 18.65 23.70
C PHE A 232 -10.49 19.29 22.41
N VAL A 233 -9.88 18.48 21.51
CA VAL A 233 -9.50 18.88 20.16
C VAL A 233 -9.95 17.79 19.19
N TYR A 234 -10.59 18.18 18.09
CA TYR A 234 -11.01 17.24 17.05
C TYR A 234 -9.84 16.40 16.55
N ALA A 235 -9.98 15.06 16.55
CA ALA A 235 -8.98 14.10 16.13
C ALA A 235 -7.60 14.23 16.84
N ASP A 236 -7.54 14.88 18.00
CA ASP A 236 -6.34 15.22 18.80
C ASP A 236 -5.35 16.18 18.12
N ASP A 237 -5.47 16.42 16.82
CA ASP A 237 -4.61 17.29 16.01
C ASP A 237 -5.34 18.51 15.41
N GLY A 238 -6.66 18.55 15.49
CA GLY A 238 -7.48 19.60 14.91
C GLY A 238 -7.55 19.60 13.38
N MET A 239 -7.07 18.56 12.70
CA MET A 239 -7.00 18.51 11.24
C MET A 239 -8.22 17.83 10.64
N ASP A 240 -8.71 18.38 9.52
CA ASP A 240 -9.78 17.75 8.75
C ASP A 240 -9.21 16.61 7.89
N ALA A 241 -9.71 15.40 8.11
CA ALA A 241 -9.28 14.19 7.41
C ALA A 241 -9.44 14.25 5.87
N ILE A 242 -10.32 15.11 5.35
CA ILE A 242 -10.50 15.32 3.90
C ILE A 242 -9.23 15.86 3.25
N TYR A 243 -8.46 16.67 3.96
CA TYR A 243 -7.26 17.32 3.45
C TYR A 243 -5.97 16.55 3.77
N ILE A 244 -6.03 15.51 4.61
CA ILE A 244 -4.84 14.72 4.96
C ILE A 244 -4.40 13.86 3.78
N GLU A 245 -3.14 14.01 3.41
CA GLU A 245 -2.50 13.28 2.33
C GLU A 245 -1.23 12.59 2.81
N SER A 246 -0.95 11.40 2.28
CA SER A 246 0.32 10.73 2.52
C SER A 246 1.42 11.37 1.66
N GLN A 247 2.48 11.83 2.32
CA GLN A 247 3.57 12.57 1.69
C GLN A 247 4.89 11.86 1.92
N PRO A 248 5.74 11.69 0.88
CA PRO A 248 7.05 11.10 1.05
C PRO A 248 8.02 12.10 1.70
N LEU A 249 8.60 11.71 2.84
CA LEU A 249 9.62 12.47 3.54
C LEU A 249 10.98 11.79 3.36
N PHE A 250 11.61 12.00 2.22
CA PHE A 250 12.83 11.29 1.80
C PHE A 250 14.03 11.49 2.76
N ILE A 251 14.07 12.64 3.45
CA ILE A 251 15.20 13.02 4.30
C ILE A 251 15.43 12.04 5.47
N THR A 252 14.40 11.34 5.91
CA THR A 252 14.50 10.38 7.02
C THR A 252 15.34 9.15 6.67
N LYS A 253 15.27 8.69 5.41
CA LYS A 253 16.02 7.52 4.89
C LYS A 253 17.37 7.87 4.29
N MET A 254 17.64 9.15 4.01
CA MET A 254 18.92 9.59 3.45
C MET A 254 20.04 9.46 4.47
N SER A 255 21.24 9.12 4.01
CA SER A 255 22.45 9.20 4.80
C SER A 255 22.84 10.66 5.10
N ILE A 256 23.59 10.90 6.17
CA ILE A 256 24.03 12.26 6.52
C ILE A 256 24.87 12.90 5.40
N ASP A 257 25.68 12.11 4.70
CA ASP A 257 26.51 12.60 3.60
C ASP A 257 25.69 12.96 2.36
N GLU A 258 24.60 12.25 2.10
CA GLU A 258 23.65 12.63 1.04
C GLU A 258 22.88 13.90 1.40
N ILE A 259 22.49 14.06 2.66
CA ILE A 259 21.84 15.28 3.17
C ILE A 259 22.79 16.47 3.04
N LYS A 260 24.06 16.32 3.40
CA LYS A 260 25.06 17.36 3.22
C LYS A 260 25.18 17.77 1.76
N ARG A 261 25.33 16.82 0.86
CA ARG A 261 25.45 17.08 -0.57
C ARG A 261 24.26 17.79 -1.19
N LYS A 262 23.04 17.49 -0.71
CA LYS A 262 21.80 18.01 -1.32
C LYS A 262 21.31 19.31 -0.68
N PHE A 263 21.51 19.49 0.62
CA PHE A 263 20.83 20.53 1.39
C PHE A 263 21.79 21.51 2.10
N GLN A 264 23.09 21.20 2.18
CA GLN A 264 24.04 22.13 2.78
C GLN A 264 24.39 23.23 1.77
N LEU A 265 23.98 24.45 2.07
CA LEU A 265 24.28 25.62 1.25
C LEU A 265 25.68 26.15 1.64
N ASN A 266 26.55 26.33 0.65
CA ASN A 266 27.87 26.88 0.85
C ASN A 266 27.90 28.39 0.58
N SER A 267 28.41 29.16 1.51
CA SER A 267 28.55 30.62 1.37
C SER A 267 29.50 31.03 0.27
N ASP A 268 30.44 30.16 -0.11
CA ASP A 268 31.51 30.42 -1.07
C ASP A 268 31.17 30.00 -2.50
N GLU A 269 30.01 29.37 -2.71
CA GLU A 269 29.53 29.04 -4.06
C GLU A 269 29.29 30.28 -4.91
N ASN A 270 29.55 30.16 -6.22
CA ASN A 270 29.27 31.20 -7.17
C ASN A 270 27.77 31.26 -7.54
N TRP A 271 27.01 32.00 -6.74
CA TRP A 271 25.57 32.16 -6.91
C TRP A 271 25.16 33.08 -8.05
N SER A 272 26.14 33.76 -8.67
CA SER A 272 25.87 34.64 -9.81
C SER A 272 25.29 33.92 -11.03
N ALA A 273 25.48 32.61 -11.11
CA ALA A 273 24.88 31.75 -12.12
C ALA A 273 23.37 31.52 -11.94
N TYR A 274 22.88 31.70 -10.70
CA TYR A 274 21.50 31.38 -10.32
C TYR A 274 20.68 32.58 -9.88
N LEU A 275 21.32 33.71 -9.55
CA LEU A 275 20.68 34.91 -9.03
C LEU A 275 20.80 36.09 -10.01
N THR A 276 19.77 36.92 -10.01
CA THR A 276 19.82 38.23 -10.72
C THR A 276 20.88 39.13 -10.09
N LYS A 277 21.31 40.17 -10.85
CA LYS A 277 22.35 41.12 -10.38
C LYS A 277 21.97 41.80 -9.07
N ASP A 278 20.69 42.09 -8.84
CA ASP A 278 20.22 42.77 -7.63
C ASP A 278 20.15 41.84 -6.43
N ALA A 279 19.67 40.60 -6.61
CA ALA A 279 19.72 39.58 -5.59
C ALA A 279 21.18 39.22 -5.17
N ASN A 280 22.12 39.28 -6.10
CA ASN A 280 23.54 39.00 -5.83
C ASN A 280 24.24 40.16 -5.09
N LYS A 281 23.83 41.43 -5.31
CA LYS A 281 24.31 42.56 -4.54
C LYS A 281 23.99 42.45 -3.06
N PHE A 282 22.85 41.90 -2.73
CA PHE A 282 22.43 41.62 -1.35
C PHE A 282 23.38 40.64 -0.66
N LYS A 283 23.87 39.63 -1.37
CA LYS A 283 24.86 38.64 -0.88
C LYS A 283 26.19 39.32 -0.49
N LEU A 284 26.69 40.23 -1.29
CA LEU A 284 27.97 40.86 -1.05
C LEU A 284 27.98 41.74 0.20
N LYS A 285 26.84 42.33 0.54
CA LYS A 285 26.68 43.20 1.70
C LYS A 285 26.68 42.44 3.06
N TYR A 286 26.30 41.16 3.07
CA TYR A 286 26.08 40.38 4.29
C TYR A 286 26.87 39.07 4.35
N LYS A 287 28.02 38.94 3.66
CA LYS A 287 28.76 37.67 3.47
C LYS A 287 29.08 36.91 4.79
N LYS A 288 29.44 37.61 5.87
CA LYS A 288 29.75 36.98 7.18
C LYS A 288 28.52 36.44 7.88
N THR A 289 27.38 37.09 7.72
CA THR A 289 26.10 36.70 8.32
C THR A 289 25.51 35.46 7.63
N TYR A 290 25.77 35.29 6.33
CA TYR A 290 25.28 34.17 5.53
C TYR A 290 25.79 32.81 6.04
N LYS A 291 27.08 32.71 6.36
CA LYS A 291 27.68 31.45 6.82
C LYS A 291 26.99 30.93 8.08
N GLY A 292 26.81 31.82 9.06
CA GLY A 292 26.15 31.46 10.32
C GLY A 292 24.71 31.00 10.13
N ILE A 293 23.92 31.70 9.29
CA ILE A 293 22.52 31.36 9.02
C ILE A 293 22.40 30.01 8.30
N PHE A 294 23.28 29.73 7.34
CA PHE A 294 23.25 28.45 6.62
C PHE A 294 23.65 27.28 7.51
N GLU A 295 24.68 27.44 8.35
CA GLU A 295 25.09 26.43 9.31
C GLU A 295 23.99 26.17 10.37
N GLU A 296 23.36 27.22 10.87
CA GLU A 296 22.25 27.10 11.83
C GLU A 296 21.05 26.40 11.19
N ASN A 297 20.65 26.79 9.99
CA ASN A 297 19.54 26.16 9.26
C ASN A 297 19.81 24.68 8.99
N PHE A 298 21.05 24.35 8.58
CA PHE A 298 21.43 22.95 8.35
C PHE A 298 21.44 22.13 9.63
N ASN A 299 21.96 22.67 10.74
CA ASN A 299 21.94 22.01 12.06
C ASN A 299 20.50 21.80 12.57
N ASN A 300 19.62 22.77 12.34
CA ASN A 300 18.20 22.65 12.66
C ASN A 300 17.52 21.56 11.82
N LEU A 301 17.86 21.42 10.54
CA LEU A 301 17.38 20.36 9.68
C LEU A 301 17.76 18.98 10.22
N LEU A 302 19.01 18.80 10.65
CA LEU A 302 19.46 17.52 11.23
C LEU A 302 18.75 17.21 12.55
N LYS A 303 18.57 18.21 13.44
CA LYS A 303 17.81 18.05 14.69
C LYS A 303 16.35 17.65 14.42
N HIS A 304 15.69 18.31 13.47
CA HIS A 304 14.32 17.98 13.12
C HIS A 304 14.20 16.56 12.52
N ARG A 305 15.20 16.15 11.70
CA ARG A 305 15.26 14.78 11.20
C ARG A 305 15.35 13.75 12.32
N GLU A 306 16.25 13.94 13.27
CA GLU A 306 16.39 13.05 14.44
C GLU A 306 15.11 13.02 15.28
N TYR A 307 14.50 14.18 15.50
CA TYR A 307 13.25 14.26 16.23
C TYR A 307 12.13 13.44 15.54
N ILE A 308 11.97 13.59 14.21
CA ILE A 308 10.97 12.86 13.44
C ILE A 308 11.23 11.34 13.49
N ILE A 309 12.49 10.90 13.34
CA ILE A 309 12.82 9.47 13.40
C ILE A 309 12.52 8.90 14.78
N ASN A 310 12.94 9.60 15.85
CA ASN A 310 12.85 9.06 17.20
C ASN A 310 11.44 9.14 17.79
N TYR A 311 10.71 10.22 17.54
CA TYR A 311 9.41 10.46 18.19
C TYR A 311 8.20 10.22 17.30
N VAL A 312 8.31 10.46 15.99
CA VAL A 312 7.18 10.23 15.06
C VAL A 312 7.21 8.81 14.49
N PHE A 313 8.40 8.31 14.18
CA PHE A 313 8.58 6.98 13.57
C PHE A 313 9.13 5.92 14.55
N ASN A 314 9.13 6.20 15.85
CA ASN A 314 9.53 5.26 16.92
C ASN A 314 10.92 4.62 16.70
N GLY A 315 11.87 5.37 16.15
CA GLY A 315 13.23 4.91 15.88
C GLY A 315 13.44 4.21 14.54
N GLU A 316 12.37 3.88 13.79
CA GLU A 316 12.49 3.29 12.47
C GLU A 316 12.37 4.36 11.38
N PRO A 317 13.38 4.53 10.49
CA PRO A 317 13.31 5.55 9.44
C PRO A 317 12.27 5.18 8.38
N GLN A 318 11.07 5.71 8.51
CA GLN A 318 10.01 5.64 7.51
C GLN A 318 10.06 6.88 6.61
N ASN A 319 9.43 6.83 5.45
CA ASN A 319 9.41 7.95 4.51
C ASN A 319 8.02 8.51 4.19
N ASN A 320 6.97 7.98 4.79
CA ASN A 320 5.61 8.45 4.57
C ASN A 320 5.09 9.15 5.83
N LEU A 321 4.64 10.38 5.65
CA LEU A 321 4.00 11.19 6.67
C LEU A 321 2.61 11.60 6.18
N ASN A 322 1.59 11.42 7.01
CA ASN A 322 0.25 11.90 6.72
C ASN A 322 0.10 13.32 7.28
N TYR A 323 -0.13 14.29 6.41
CA TYR A 323 -0.27 15.69 6.79
C TYR A 323 -1.26 16.44 5.89
N ALA A 324 -1.94 17.44 6.44
CA ALA A 324 -2.99 18.16 5.72
C ALA A 324 -2.47 19.13 4.64
N VAL A 325 -1.20 19.51 4.70
CA VAL A 325 -0.61 20.48 3.76
C VAL A 325 0.52 19.84 2.96
N HIS A 326 0.37 19.75 1.64
CA HIS A 326 1.40 19.21 0.75
C HIS A 326 2.31 20.30 0.20
N ILE A 327 3.27 20.77 1.03
CA ILE A 327 4.12 21.93 0.74
C ILE A 327 4.87 21.78 -0.60
N GLN A 328 5.43 20.59 -0.89
CA GLN A 328 6.17 20.37 -2.16
C GLN A 328 5.28 20.54 -3.39
N ARG A 329 4.05 20.01 -3.36
CA ARG A 329 3.11 20.14 -4.46
C ARG A 329 2.67 21.59 -4.65
N ILE A 330 2.33 22.28 -3.55
CA ILE A 330 1.96 23.70 -3.58
C ILE A 330 3.08 24.55 -4.18
N THR A 331 4.33 24.32 -3.72
CA THR A 331 5.50 25.03 -4.27
C THR A 331 5.68 24.75 -5.76
N LYS A 332 5.55 23.49 -6.20
CA LYS A 332 5.64 23.14 -7.63
C LYS A 332 4.54 23.80 -8.46
N ASN A 333 3.32 23.83 -7.95
CA ASN A 333 2.19 24.46 -8.63
C ASN A 333 2.42 25.97 -8.81
N ILE A 334 2.83 26.66 -7.75
CA ILE A 334 3.15 28.10 -7.79
C ILE A 334 4.29 28.37 -8.76
N CYS A 335 5.36 27.58 -8.74
CA CYS A 335 6.46 27.70 -9.72
C CYS A 335 5.98 27.47 -11.15
N GLY A 336 5.08 26.50 -11.36
CA GLY A 336 4.48 26.22 -12.67
C GLY A 336 3.61 27.37 -13.19
N GLU A 337 2.74 27.92 -12.34
CA GLU A 337 1.90 29.09 -12.65
C GLU A 337 2.73 30.33 -12.97
N SER A 338 3.81 30.54 -12.21
CA SER A 338 4.77 31.64 -12.44
C SER A 338 5.72 31.38 -13.61
N LYS A 339 5.54 30.26 -14.35
CA LYS A 339 6.40 29.83 -15.47
C LYS A 339 7.90 29.77 -15.15
N LEU A 340 8.22 29.52 -13.89
CA LEU A 340 9.60 29.32 -13.44
C LEU A 340 10.11 27.97 -13.94
N LYS A 341 11.18 28.00 -14.76
CA LYS A 341 11.82 26.80 -15.29
C LYS A 341 13.20 26.62 -14.65
N HIS A 342 13.68 25.40 -14.62
CA HIS A 342 15.06 25.11 -14.27
C HIS A 342 16.01 25.92 -15.19
N GLY A 343 16.94 26.68 -14.60
CA GLY A 343 17.88 27.53 -15.32
C GLY A 343 17.45 29.00 -15.40
N ASN A 344 16.27 29.40 -14.98
CA ASN A 344 15.92 30.80 -14.82
C ASN A 344 16.69 31.42 -13.65
N LEU A 345 17.10 32.69 -13.81
CA LEU A 345 17.72 33.43 -12.70
C LEU A 345 16.64 33.80 -11.68
N SER A 346 16.92 33.53 -10.39
CA SER A 346 16.05 33.89 -9.28
C SER A 346 16.32 35.32 -8.84
N ASP A 347 15.26 36.07 -8.59
CA ASP A 347 15.27 37.38 -7.95
C ASP A 347 15.22 37.33 -6.43
N ILE A 348 14.97 36.15 -5.87
CA ILE A 348 14.89 35.90 -4.42
C ILE A 348 16.18 35.21 -3.96
N SER A 349 16.79 35.73 -2.89
CA SER A 349 17.97 35.11 -2.29
C SER A 349 17.60 33.96 -1.35
N PRO A 350 18.47 32.96 -1.16
CA PRO A 350 18.21 31.87 -0.21
C PRO A 350 17.93 32.32 1.24
N ILE A 351 18.49 33.44 1.67
CA ILE A 351 18.19 34.00 3.00
C ILE A 351 16.75 34.50 3.08
N GLU A 352 16.26 35.17 2.06
CA GLU A 352 14.87 35.61 2.03
C GLU A 352 13.92 34.42 2.10
N ILE A 353 14.29 33.29 1.47
CA ILE A 353 13.52 32.03 1.57
C ILE A 353 13.57 31.49 3.02
N ILE A 354 14.74 31.46 3.66
CA ILE A 354 14.89 31.01 5.06
C ILE A 354 14.08 31.90 6.00
N GLN A 355 14.22 33.22 5.87
CA GLN A 355 13.48 34.17 6.69
C GLN A 355 11.96 34.11 6.45
N GLY A 356 11.56 33.93 5.18
CA GLY A 356 10.16 33.74 4.80
C GLY A 356 9.59 32.47 5.43
N ASN A 357 10.36 31.39 5.44
CA ASN A 357 9.99 30.12 6.07
C ASN A 357 9.85 30.25 7.60
N ASP A 358 10.76 30.97 8.25
CA ASP A 358 10.68 31.21 9.69
C ASP A 358 9.49 32.11 10.06
N ASN A 359 9.15 33.08 9.21
CA ASN A 359 7.96 33.89 9.38
C ASN A 359 6.69 33.08 9.15
N LEU A 360 6.70 32.15 8.20
CA LEU A 360 5.59 31.22 7.95
C LEU A 360 5.37 30.30 9.17
N LYS A 361 6.44 29.72 9.72
CA LYS A 361 6.36 28.89 10.94
C LYS A 361 5.72 29.62 12.11
N LYS A 362 6.00 30.92 12.28
CA LYS A 362 5.36 31.75 13.34
C LYS A 362 3.87 31.99 13.10
N LYS A 363 3.43 31.97 11.85
CA LYS A 363 2.01 32.13 11.47
C LYS A 363 1.22 30.83 11.49
N LEU A 364 1.88 29.71 11.20
CA LEU A 364 1.30 28.37 11.27
C LEU A 364 1.26 27.98 12.75
N ARG A 365 0.11 28.19 13.38
CA ARG A 365 -0.16 27.67 14.73
C ARG A 365 -1.04 26.45 14.57
N LEU A 366 -0.60 25.35 15.13
CA LEU A 366 -1.48 24.22 15.44
C LEU A 366 -2.33 24.62 16.66
N PRO A 367 -3.60 24.22 16.71
CA PRO A 367 -4.48 24.46 17.83
C PRO A 367 -3.96 23.85 19.14
#